data_22a1178a750dcd4819d5372994ce5009
#
_entry.id   22a1178a750dcd4819d5372994ce5009
#
_cell.length_a   1.000
_cell.length_b   1.000
_cell.length_c   1.000
_cell.angle_alpha   90.00
_cell.angle_beta   90.00
_cell.angle_gamma   90.00
#
_symmetry.space_group_name_H-M   'P 1'
#
loop_
_entity.id
_entity.type
_entity.pdbx_description
1 polymer ?
#
loop_
_entity_poly.entity_id
_entity_poly.type
_entity_poly.pdbx_seq_one_letter_code
_entity_poly.pdbx_strand_id
1 'polypeptide(L)'
;MRRDYKAVLFGYGTMGERHRKFFEYSGVQFLKIFDLEDLDGAGNVRASLVDEFISSEKIDFAVIASPATTHYEYAKLCLERGISVFVEKPLATLGAQAQELVDLANRNNVILFVAQSECFNSVFLNFRKHFMSEIGVAGNAARMRECADSSFRLEFHREHKYSARCRDVNVALDLLVHDLSLCLSMFRYEDLKVEKFTISKNEDRAQMQISIAKGAYAGAELNFIVDRNSDIDVRTISVELARSTECPASDYSVSLAPHNENGEVIHVSDSLENEHKFFLKLMAGACSEWGRRAAQCAADAVKLATITTASS
;
A
#
# COMPACT_ATOMS: atom_id res chain seq x y z
N MET A 1 27.87 -7.05 5.35
CA MET A 1 27.75 -7.68 6.68
C MET A 1 26.30 -8.04 6.90
N ARG A 2 25.97 -9.30 7.12
CA ARG A 2 24.65 -9.73 7.60
C ARG A 2 24.49 -9.15 9.01
N ARG A 3 23.51 -8.28 9.24
CA ARG A 3 23.16 -7.85 10.60
C ARG A 3 22.15 -8.85 11.13
N ASP A 4 22.39 -9.40 12.30
CA ASP A 4 21.46 -10.30 12.97
C ASP A 4 20.41 -9.43 13.67
N TYR A 5 19.33 -9.09 12.94
CA TYR A 5 18.22 -8.33 13.51
C TYR A 5 17.37 -9.19 14.43
N LYS A 6 16.89 -8.58 15.51
CA LYS A 6 15.94 -9.16 16.45
C LYS A 6 14.58 -8.49 16.28
N ALA A 7 13.55 -9.29 16.08
CA ALA A 7 12.20 -8.82 15.82
C ALA A 7 11.16 -9.45 16.75
N VAL A 8 10.00 -8.81 16.81
CA VAL A 8 8.75 -9.36 17.36
C VAL A 8 7.69 -9.39 16.27
N LEU A 9 6.72 -10.29 16.38
CA LEU A 9 5.61 -10.42 15.45
C LEU A 9 4.28 -10.31 16.21
N PHE A 10 3.37 -9.49 15.70
CA PHE A 10 1.99 -9.37 16.15
C PHE A 10 1.06 -9.99 15.10
N GLY A 11 0.35 -11.08 15.48
CA GLY A 11 -0.52 -11.85 14.61
C GLY A 11 0.23 -12.93 13.81
N TYR A 12 -0.19 -14.18 13.96
CA TYR A 12 0.42 -15.34 13.29
C TYR A 12 -0.56 -16.06 12.36
N GLY A 13 -1.42 -15.30 11.70
CA GLY A 13 -2.24 -15.76 10.59
C GLY A 13 -1.42 -15.95 9.31
N THR A 14 -2.11 -16.10 8.17
CA THR A 14 -1.48 -16.39 6.85
C THR A 14 -0.37 -15.39 6.48
N MET A 15 -0.57 -14.08 6.74
CA MET A 15 0.45 -13.08 6.40
C MET A 15 1.58 -13.07 7.43
N GLY A 16 1.28 -13.19 8.71
CA GLY A 16 2.29 -13.30 9.77
C GLY A 16 3.24 -14.47 9.54
N GLU A 17 2.71 -15.63 9.18
CA GLU A 17 3.53 -16.81 8.83
C GLU A 17 4.42 -16.55 7.61
N ARG A 18 3.89 -15.90 6.55
CA ARG A 18 4.66 -15.56 5.35
C ARG A 18 5.79 -14.57 5.67
N HIS A 19 5.48 -13.48 6.37
CA HIS A 19 6.48 -12.49 6.75
C HIS A 19 7.56 -13.11 7.63
N ARG A 20 7.18 -13.92 8.62
CA ARG A 20 8.14 -14.63 9.46
C ARG A 20 9.10 -15.45 8.62
N LYS A 21 8.61 -16.29 7.70
CA LYS A 21 9.44 -17.14 6.84
C LYS A 21 10.45 -16.34 6.01
N PHE A 22 10.01 -15.23 5.40
CA PHE A 22 10.89 -14.36 4.61
C PHE A 22 11.99 -13.71 5.46
N PHE A 23 11.62 -13.18 6.63
CA PHE A 23 12.57 -12.53 7.51
C PHE A 23 13.55 -13.53 8.13
N GLU A 24 13.11 -14.70 8.59
CA GLU A 24 13.98 -15.77 9.10
C GLU A 24 14.95 -16.26 8.02
N TYR A 25 14.49 -16.45 6.78
CA TYR A 25 15.36 -16.79 5.65
C TYR A 25 16.44 -15.71 5.42
N SER A 26 16.12 -14.46 5.71
CA SER A 26 17.04 -13.33 5.62
C SER A 26 17.97 -13.18 6.85
N GLY A 27 17.84 -14.04 7.86
CA GLY A 27 18.66 -14.05 9.06
C GLY A 27 18.11 -13.22 10.22
N VAL A 28 16.83 -12.83 10.19
CA VAL A 28 16.15 -12.17 11.31
C VAL A 28 15.75 -13.21 12.35
N GLN A 29 15.99 -12.91 13.63
CA GLN A 29 15.55 -13.74 14.76
C GLN A 29 14.27 -13.16 15.35
N PHE A 30 13.17 -13.91 15.33
CA PHE A 30 11.97 -13.55 16.08
C PHE A 30 12.09 -14.01 17.55
N LEU A 31 12.07 -13.04 18.45
CA LEU A 31 12.19 -13.30 19.90
C LEU A 31 10.85 -13.68 20.53
N LYS A 32 9.76 -13.11 20.03
CA LYS A 32 8.39 -13.36 20.52
C LYS A 32 7.40 -13.20 19.36
N ILE A 33 6.38 -14.02 19.39
CA ILE A 33 5.16 -13.90 18.58
C ILE A 33 4.02 -13.64 19.56
N PHE A 34 3.31 -12.53 19.37
CA PHE A 34 2.10 -12.20 20.08
C PHE A 34 0.91 -12.60 19.23
N ASP A 35 0.05 -13.46 19.73
CA ASP A 35 -1.13 -13.93 19.01
C ASP A 35 -2.33 -14.11 19.96
N LEU A 36 -3.34 -14.85 19.56
CA LEU A 36 -4.64 -14.97 20.23
C LEU A 36 -4.54 -15.29 21.74
N GLU A 37 -3.58 -16.10 22.15
CA GLU A 37 -3.35 -16.46 23.55
C GLU A 37 -2.83 -15.32 24.43
N ASP A 38 -2.26 -14.28 23.80
CA ASP A 38 -1.74 -13.10 24.46
C ASP A 38 -2.78 -11.97 24.56
N LEU A 39 -4.02 -12.20 24.06
CA LEU A 39 -5.05 -11.16 24.01
C LEU A 39 -5.71 -10.95 25.37
N ASP A 40 -6.17 -9.72 25.59
CA ASP A 40 -7.07 -9.36 26.69
C ASP A 40 -8.53 -9.75 26.37
N GLY A 41 -9.44 -9.52 27.31
CA GLY A 41 -10.86 -9.77 27.11
C GLY A 41 -11.53 -8.91 26.02
N ALA A 42 -10.84 -7.87 25.52
CA ALA A 42 -11.29 -7.01 24.41
C ALA A 42 -10.67 -7.41 23.06
N GLY A 43 -9.82 -8.47 23.03
CA GLY A 43 -9.19 -8.96 21.81
C GLY A 43 -7.92 -8.23 21.40
N ASN A 44 -7.30 -7.45 22.31
CA ASN A 44 -6.03 -6.77 22.06
C ASN A 44 -4.89 -7.46 22.82
N VAL A 45 -3.67 -7.43 22.26
CA VAL A 45 -2.49 -7.87 23.01
C VAL A 45 -2.34 -6.99 24.25
N ARG A 46 -2.17 -7.64 25.40
CA ARG A 46 -2.02 -6.92 26.67
C ARG A 46 -0.80 -6.01 26.62
N ALA A 47 -1.01 -4.71 26.70
CA ALA A 47 0.08 -3.72 26.66
C ALA A 47 1.16 -4.01 27.71
N SER A 48 0.78 -4.52 28.90
CA SER A 48 1.71 -4.92 29.95
C SER A 48 2.67 -6.04 29.55
N LEU A 49 2.20 -7.04 28.77
CA LEU A 49 3.05 -8.11 28.27
C LEU A 49 4.07 -7.60 27.25
N VAL A 50 3.63 -6.69 26.39
CA VAL A 50 4.53 -6.07 25.41
C VAL A 50 5.55 -5.20 26.11
N ASP A 51 5.13 -4.37 27.07
CA ASP A 51 6.01 -3.50 27.84
C ASP A 51 7.07 -4.27 28.62
N GLU A 52 6.68 -5.34 29.28
CA GLU A 52 7.60 -6.22 30.01
C GLU A 52 8.62 -6.83 29.06
N PHE A 53 8.16 -7.37 27.94
CA PHE A 53 9.03 -8.04 26.98
C PHE A 53 10.02 -7.06 26.31
N ILE A 54 9.53 -5.92 25.83
CA ILE A 54 10.34 -4.90 25.16
C ILE A 54 11.36 -4.28 26.12
N SER A 55 11.00 -4.15 27.41
CA SER A 55 11.91 -3.62 28.42
C SER A 55 13.03 -4.60 28.81
N SER A 56 12.81 -5.90 28.60
CA SER A 56 13.78 -6.95 28.91
C SER A 56 14.71 -7.30 27.75
N GLU A 57 14.31 -7.01 26.51
CA GLU A 57 15.00 -7.42 25.30
C GLU A 57 15.26 -6.24 24.36
N LYS A 58 16.40 -6.31 23.64
CA LYS A 58 16.68 -5.36 22.59
C LYS A 58 15.99 -5.80 21.29
N ILE A 59 15.02 -5.01 20.83
CA ILE A 59 14.24 -5.25 19.62
C ILE A 59 14.62 -4.22 18.55
N ASP A 60 14.99 -4.67 17.37
CA ASP A 60 15.33 -3.79 16.26
C ASP A 60 14.08 -3.34 15.49
N PHE A 61 13.10 -4.24 15.30
CA PHE A 61 11.82 -3.89 14.68
C PHE A 61 10.69 -4.84 15.07
N ALA A 62 9.47 -4.38 14.86
CA ALA A 62 8.25 -5.17 14.99
C ALA A 62 7.63 -5.43 13.61
N VAL A 63 7.08 -6.64 13.42
CA VAL A 63 6.22 -6.99 12.29
C VAL A 63 4.79 -7.05 12.79
N ILE A 64 3.87 -6.33 12.14
CA ILE A 64 2.44 -6.30 12.50
C ILE A 64 1.64 -6.88 11.34
N ALA A 65 1.07 -8.05 11.57
CA ALA A 65 0.26 -8.81 10.60
C ALA A 65 -1.03 -9.35 11.25
N SER A 66 -1.51 -8.65 12.28
CA SER A 66 -2.77 -8.86 12.99
C SER A 66 -3.96 -8.34 12.16
N PRO A 67 -5.21 -8.42 12.62
CA PRO A 67 -6.34 -7.77 11.96
C PRO A 67 -6.14 -6.25 11.79
N ALA A 68 -6.63 -5.69 10.66
CA ALA A 68 -6.41 -4.29 10.29
C ALA A 68 -6.85 -3.29 11.36
N THR A 69 -7.90 -3.63 12.10
CA THR A 69 -8.42 -2.82 13.21
C THR A 69 -7.45 -2.62 14.37
N THR A 70 -6.40 -3.45 14.47
CA THR A 70 -5.41 -3.41 15.55
C THR A 70 -4.06 -2.80 15.14
N HIS A 71 -3.86 -2.54 13.84
CA HIS A 71 -2.58 -2.06 13.32
C HIS A 71 -2.11 -0.77 13.97
N TYR A 72 -3.03 0.20 14.13
CA TYR A 72 -2.72 1.49 14.73
C TYR A 72 -2.16 1.35 16.15
N GLU A 73 -2.84 0.59 17.02
CA GLU A 73 -2.45 0.46 18.42
C GLU A 73 -1.08 -0.22 18.57
N TYR A 74 -0.83 -1.30 17.82
CA TYR A 74 0.46 -1.99 17.91
C TYR A 74 1.59 -1.19 17.28
N ALA A 75 1.34 -0.52 16.16
CA ALA A 75 2.34 0.34 15.53
C ALA A 75 2.70 1.53 16.45
N LYS A 76 1.70 2.19 17.03
CA LYS A 76 1.89 3.29 17.96
C LYS A 76 2.72 2.85 19.17
N LEU A 77 2.35 1.72 19.78
CA LEU A 77 3.04 1.14 20.91
C LEU A 77 4.54 0.93 20.64
N CYS A 78 4.88 0.38 19.47
CA CYS A 78 6.27 0.14 19.06
C CYS A 78 7.02 1.44 18.74
N LEU A 79 6.40 2.33 17.96
CA LEU A 79 7.01 3.59 17.55
C LEU A 79 7.30 4.52 18.73
N GLU A 80 6.41 4.57 19.75
CA GLU A 80 6.62 5.34 20.98
C GLU A 80 7.85 4.87 21.78
N ARG A 81 8.23 3.60 21.63
CA ARG A 81 9.40 2.99 22.25
C ARG A 81 10.66 3.01 21.40
N GLY A 82 10.62 3.73 20.27
CA GLY A 82 11.76 3.83 19.38
C GLY A 82 12.04 2.55 18.59
N ILE A 83 11.04 1.67 18.43
CA ILE A 83 11.14 0.43 17.67
C ILE A 83 10.61 0.68 16.26
N SER A 84 11.39 0.34 15.24
CA SER A 84 10.96 0.39 13.85
C SER A 84 9.82 -0.59 13.58
N VAL A 85 8.94 -0.28 12.62
CA VAL A 85 7.74 -1.06 12.36
C VAL A 85 7.64 -1.43 10.89
N PHE A 86 7.39 -2.71 10.62
CA PHE A 86 6.88 -3.26 9.38
C PHE A 86 5.42 -3.67 9.63
N VAL A 87 4.45 -3.00 9.00
CA VAL A 87 3.02 -3.25 9.24
C VAL A 87 2.29 -3.59 7.96
N GLU A 88 1.39 -4.57 8.03
CA GLU A 88 0.49 -4.91 6.93
C GLU A 88 -0.45 -3.75 6.57
N LYS A 89 -0.90 -3.76 5.32
CA LYS A 89 -1.94 -2.82 4.87
C LYS A 89 -3.33 -3.21 5.45
N PRO A 90 -4.22 -2.25 5.67
CA PRO A 90 -3.98 -0.79 5.66
C PRO A 90 -3.18 -0.35 6.88
N LEU A 91 -2.44 0.75 6.80
CA LEU A 91 -1.65 1.27 7.93
C LEU A 91 -2.50 1.48 9.20
N ALA A 92 -3.73 1.96 9.01
CA ALA A 92 -4.73 2.15 10.06
C ALA A 92 -6.12 2.18 9.41
N THR A 93 -7.17 2.19 10.21
CA THR A 93 -8.56 2.27 9.73
C THR A 93 -9.06 3.71 9.56
N LEU A 94 -8.33 4.70 10.04
CA LEU A 94 -8.66 6.13 9.93
C LEU A 94 -7.46 6.91 9.38
N GLY A 95 -7.70 7.87 8.48
CA GLY A 95 -6.65 8.70 7.91
C GLY A 95 -5.87 9.51 8.95
N ALA A 96 -6.54 10.00 10.01
CA ALA A 96 -5.91 10.72 11.12
C ALA A 96 -4.94 9.82 11.90
N GLN A 97 -5.32 8.58 12.18
CA GLN A 97 -4.46 7.58 12.83
C GLN A 97 -3.23 7.26 11.97
N ALA A 98 -3.45 7.06 10.67
CA ALA A 98 -2.35 6.79 9.74
C ALA A 98 -1.34 7.94 9.71
N GLN A 99 -1.81 9.20 9.71
CA GLN A 99 -0.92 10.37 9.75
C GLN A 99 -0.18 10.47 11.10
N GLU A 100 -0.85 10.21 12.21
CA GLU A 100 -0.22 10.22 13.55
C GLU A 100 0.95 9.24 13.62
N LEU A 101 0.81 8.03 13.06
CA LEU A 101 1.90 7.04 13.02
C LEU A 101 3.10 7.53 12.20
N VAL A 102 2.85 8.17 11.05
CA VAL A 102 3.93 8.77 10.23
C VAL A 102 4.66 9.85 11.01
N ASP A 103 3.92 10.75 11.66
CA ASP A 103 4.48 11.84 12.44
C ASP A 103 5.27 11.31 13.64
N LEU A 104 4.78 10.27 14.29
CA LEU A 104 5.42 9.61 15.41
C LEU A 104 6.74 8.95 15.00
N ALA A 105 6.74 8.21 13.88
CA ALA A 105 7.94 7.60 13.34
C ALA A 105 9.02 8.64 12.99
N ASN A 106 8.60 9.77 12.39
CA ASN A 106 9.49 10.87 12.05
C ASN A 106 10.07 11.53 13.30
N ARG A 107 9.24 11.81 14.34
CA ARG A 107 9.70 12.41 15.60
C ARG A 107 10.70 11.53 16.33
N ASN A 108 10.48 10.23 16.35
CA ASN A 108 11.33 9.26 17.04
C ASN A 108 12.50 8.76 16.17
N ASN A 109 12.59 9.24 14.91
CA ASN A 109 13.61 8.85 13.94
C ASN A 109 13.73 7.32 13.77
N VAL A 110 12.58 6.65 13.71
CA VAL A 110 12.46 5.21 13.44
C VAL A 110 11.77 4.96 12.11
N ILE A 111 11.90 3.75 11.59
CA ILE A 111 11.31 3.37 10.32
C ILE A 111 9.86 2.92 10.57
N LEU A 112 8.93 3.53 9.85
CA LEU A 112 7.59 3.01 9.63
C LEU A 112 7.52 2.55 8.17
N PHE A 113 7.27 1.28 7.96
CA PHE A 113 7.12 0.68 6.64
C PHE A 113 5.80 -0.07 6.55
N VAL A 114 5.01 0.26 5.53
CA VAL A 114 3.72 -0.39 5.28
C VAL A 114 3.88 -1.38 4.14
N ALA A 115 3.42 -2.60 4.35
CA ALA A 115 3.47 -3.68 3.39
C ALA A 115 2.50 -3.43 2.23
N GLN A 116 2.98 -2.71 1.23
CA GLN A 116 2.31 -2.42 -0.03
C GLN A 116 2.96 -3.21 -1.16
N SER A 117 2.82 -4.54 -1.09
CA SER A 117 3.53 -5.47 -1.98
C SER A 117 3.32 -5.18 -3.47
N GLU A 118 2.15 -4.66 -3.86
CA GLU A 118 1.88 -4.28 -5.25
C GLU A 118 2.82 -3.18 -5.78
N CYS A 119 3.30 -2.29 -4.91
CA CYS A 119 4.31 -1.29 -5.28
C CYS A 119 5.66 -1.91 -5.67
N PHE A 120 5.89 -3.18 -5.32
CA PHE A 120 7.07 -3.97 -5.63
C PHE A 120 6.82 -5.01 -6.74
N ASN A 121 5.63 -5.02 -7.32
CA ASN A 121 5.27 -5.88 -8.45
C ASN A 121 6.05 -5.45 -9.70
N SER A 122 6.79 -6.38 -10.30
CA SER A 122 7.66 -6.09 -11.46
C SER A 122 6.86 -5.59 -12.67
N VAL A 123 5.63 -6.09 -12.87
CA VAL A 123 4.75 -5.61 -13.95
C VAL A 123 4.37 -4.15 -13.71
N PHE A 124 3.98 -3.81 -12.48
CA PHE A 124 3.67 -2.41 -12.14
C PHE A 124 4.89 -1.50 -12.28
N LEU A 125 6.06 -1.94 -11.81
CA LEU A 125 7.28 -1.13 -11.92
C LEU A 125 7.65 -0.83 -13.37
N ASN A 126 7.50 -1.81 -14.26
CA ASN A 126 7.72 -1.65 -15.70
C ASN A 126 6.65 -0.73 -16.31
N PHE A 127 5.38 -0.95 -15.99
CA PHE A 127 4.28 -0.08 -16.41
C PHE A 127 4.54 1.37 -15.99
N ARG A 128 4.81 1.61 -14.70
CA ARG A 128 5.07 2.95 -14.17
C ARG A 128 6.23 3.63 -14.91
N LYS A 129 7.33 2.92 -15.12
CA LYS A 129 8.49 3.47 -15.85
C LYS A 129 8.12 3.87 -17.27
N HIS A 130 7.39 3.02 -17.98
CA HIS A 130 6.97 3.27 -19.36
C HIS A 130 5.98 4.44 -19.43
N PHE A 131 4.90 4.36 -18.66
CA PHE A 131 3.86 5.38 -18.60
C PHE A 131 4.41 6.76 -18.22
N MET A 132 5.23 6.85 -17.16
CA MET A 132 5.83 8.13 -16.74
C MET A 132 6.81 8.69 -17.80
N SER A 133 7.43 7.84 -18.61
CA SER A 133 8.24 8.26 -19.76
C SER A 133 7.38 8.80 -20.90
N GLU A 134 6.22 8.20 -21.17
CA GLU A 134 5.29 8.65 -22.21
C GLU A 134 4.68 10.01 -21.87
N ILE A 135 4.21 10.20 -20.62
CA ILE A 135 3.59 11.47 -20.18
C ILE A 135 4.60 12.56 -19.82
N GLY A 136 5.92 12.33 -20.04
CA GLY A 136 6.92 13.39 -20.08
C GLY A 136 7.66 13.74 -18.78
N VAL A 137 7.65 12.87 -17.75
CA VAL A 137 8.45 13.12 -16.52
C VAL A 137 9.96 13.00 -16.74
N ALA A 138 10.38 12.29 -17.78
CA ALA A 138 11.81 12.06 -18.08
C ALA A 138 12.46 13.11 -19.01
N GLY A 139 12.13 14.39 -18.85
CA GLY A 139 12.94 15.46 -19.46
C GLY A 139 12.43 16.06 -20.78
N ASN A 140 11.22 15.71 -21.23
CA ASN A 140 10.64 16.27 -22.47
C ASN A 140 9.37 17.11 -22.19
N ALA A 141 9.45 18.07 -21.27
CA ALA A 141 8.42 19.09 -21.07
C ALA A 141 8.07 19.88 -22.37
N ALA A 142 8.92 19.82 -23.38
CA ALA A 142 8.66 20.41 -24.69
C ALA A 142 7.58 19.66 -25.47
N ARG A 143 7.55 18.30 -25.39
CA ARG A 143 6.57 17.48 -26.11
C ARG A 143 5.14 17.61 -25.56
N MET A 144 4.99 17.82 -24.24
CA MET A 144 3.66 18.07 -23.62
C MET A 144 3.11 19.47 -23.93
N ARG A 145 3.97 20.46 -24.23
CA ARG A 145 3.53 21.82 -24.59
C ARG A 145 3.03 21.93 -26.02
N GLU A 146 3.43 20.99 -26.89
CA GLU A 146 2.95 20.92 -28.29
C GLU A 146 1.62 20.18 -28.39
N CYS A 147 1.26 19.33 -27.40
CA CYS A 147 -0.06 18.68 -27.28
C CYS A 147 -0.84 19.36 -26.15
N ALA A 148 -1.33 20.57 -26.37
CA ALA A 148 -2.03 21.40 -25.39
C ALA A 148 -3.33 20.78 -24.80
N ASP A 149 -3.74 19.60 -25.27
CA ASP A 149 -4.92 18.84 -24.85
C ASP A 149 -4.57 17.42 -24.30
N SER A 150 -3.34 17.20 -23.83
CA SER A 150 -2.89 15.88 -23.40
C SER A 150 -3.43 15.51 -22.02
N SER A 151 -4.75 15.39 -21.90
CA SER A 151 -5.35 14.69 -20.78
C SER A 151 -5.25 13.18 -20.98
N PHE A 152 -5.01 12.45 -19.93
CA PHE A 152 -5.08 10.98 -19.93
C PHE A 152 -6.11 10.52 -18.90
N ARG A 153 -6.60 9.30 -19.09
CA ARG A 153 -7.38 8.59 -18.09
C ARG A 153 -6.65 7.32 -17.70
N LEU A 154 -6.51 7.08 -16.40
CA LEU A 154 -6.11 5.79 -15.85
C LEU A 154 -7.30 5.14 -15.16
N GLU A 155 -7.50 3.87 -15.42
CA GLU A 155 -8.46 3.04 -14.69
C GLU A 155 -7.72 1.91 -14.00
N PHE A 156 -7.88 1.84 -12.68
CA PHE A 156 -7.44 0.76 -11.82
C PHE A 156 -8.65 -0.13 -11.55
N HIS A 157 -8.59 -1.39 -12.00
CA HIS A 157 -9.70 -2.33 -11.85
C HIS A 157 -9.21 -3.57 -11.12
N ARG A 158 -9.81 -3.84 -9.94
CA ARG A 158 -9.48 -4.98 -9.08
C ARG A 158 -10.74 -5.64 -8.58
N GLU A 159 -10.99 -6.86 -9.04
CA GLU A 159 -12.08 -7.68 -8.56
C GLU A 159 -11.58 -9.09 -8.28
N HIS A 160 -12.17 -9.75 -7.29
CA HIS A 160 -11.92 -11.16 -7.02
C HIS A 160 -13.14 -11.83 -6.40
N LYS A 161 -13.15 -13.17 -6.50
CA LYS A 161 -14.17 -14.00 -5.88
C LYS A 161 -14.17 -13.84 -4.37
N TYR A 162 -15.30 -14.15 -3.75
CA TYR A 162 -15.45 -14.09 -2.30
C TYR A 162 -14.27 -14.73 -1.56
N SER A 163 -13.79 -14.03 -0.54
CA SER A 163 -12.81 -14.51 0.41
C SER A 163 -13.25 -14.17 1.83
N ALA A 164 -13.07 -15.10 2.76
CA ALA A 164 -13.33 -14.87 4.19
C ALA A 164 -12.28 -13.99 4.87
N ARG A 165 -11.21 -13.63 4.17
CA ARG A 165 -10.10 -12.82 4.70
C ARG A 165 -10.44 -11.33 4.69
N CYS A 166 -9.80 -10.57 5.58
CA CYS A 166 -9.87 -9.10 5.63
C CYS A 166 -11.30 -8.55 5.69
N ARG A 167 -12.19 -9.23 6.48
CA ARG A 167 -13.59 -8.81 6.66
C ARG A 167 -13.81 -7.88 7.85
N ASP A 168 -12.75 -7.56 8.57
CA ASP A 168 -12.73 -6.61 9.68
C ASP A 168 -12.76 -5.13 9.21
N VAL A 169 -12.59 -4.89 7.91
CA VAL A 169 -12.68 -3.57 7.27
C VAL A 169 -13.52 -3.64 5.99
N ASN A 170 -13.99 -2.48 5.49
CA ASN A 170 -14.69 -2.39 4.21
C ASN A 170 -13.73 -2.59 3.02
N VAL A 171 -14.28 -2.73 1.80
CA VAL A 171 -13.52 -2.98 0.57
C VAL A 171 -12.54 -1.85 0.22
N ALA A 172 -12.81 -0.62 0.63
CA ALA A 172 -11.90 0.49 0.34
C ALA A 172 -10.59 0.34 1.12
N LEU A 173 -10.64 -0.04 2.38
CA LEU A 173 -9.46 -0.31 3.21
C LEU A 173 -8.83 -1.68 2.89
N ASP A 174 -9.60 -2.62 2.35
CA ASP A 174 -9.08 -3.93 1.95
C ASP A 174 -8.42 -3.88 0.57
N LEU A 175 -9.13 -3.43 -0.47
CA LEU A 175 -8.67 -3.50 -1.87
C LEU A 175 -8.26 -2.15 -2.45
N LEU A 176 -9.11 -1.11 -2.30
CA LEU A 176 -8.86 0.18 -2.95
C LEU A 176 -7.55 0.82 -2.48
N VAL A 177 -7.17 0.61 -1.21
CA VAL A 177 -5.91 1.12 -0.64
C VAL A 177 -4.67 0.63 -1.41
N HIS A 178 -4.70 -0.57 -2.03
CA HIS A 178 -3.63 -1.04 -2.89
C HIS A 178 -3.47 -0.16 -4.13
N ASP A 179 -4.56 0.07 -4.86
CA ASP A 179 -4.54 0.81 -6.11
C ASP A 179 -4.29 2.31 -5.88
N LEU A 180 -4.79 2.85 -4.76
CA LEU A 180 -4.44 4.20 -4.30
C LEU A 180 -2.93 4.34 -4.00
N SER A 181 -2.30 3.30 -3.43
CA SER A 181 -0.85 3.31 -3.18
C SER A 181 -0.05 3.27 -4.49
N LEU A 182 -0.51 2.52 -5.50
CA LEU A 182 0.09 2.54 -6.83
C LEU A 182 -0.03 3.94 -7.45
N CYS A 183 -1.20 4.54 -7.39
CA CYS A 183 -1.46 5.91 -7.85
C CYS A 183 -0.54 6.93 -7.17
N LEU A 184 -0.47 6.93 -5.84
CA LEU A 184 0.35 7.85 -5.03
C LEU A 184 1.87 7.63 -5.21
N SER A 185 2.28 6.48 -5.74
CA SER A 185 3.66 6.26 -6.16
C SER A 185 4.02 7.03 -7.45
N MET A 186 3.01 7.46 -8.22
CA MET A 186 3.15 8.20 -9.48
C MET A 186 2.80 9.69 -9.34
N PHE A 187 1.77 10.00 -8.56
CA PHE A 187 1.23 11.36 -8.44
C PHE A 187 1.28 11.83 -6.98
N ARG A 188 1.32 13.15 -6.78
CA ARG A 188 1.38 13.76 -5.45
C ARG A 188 -0.03 13.87 -4.87
N TYR A 189 -0.20 13.54 -3.61
CA TYR A 189 -1.49 13.61 -2.91
C TYR A 189 -2.13 15.01 -3.00
N GLU A 190 -1.34 16.07 -2.83
CA GLU A 190 -1.80 17.46 -2.87
C GLU A 190 -2.29 17.95 -4.25
N ASP A 191 -2.01 17.21 -5.31
CA ASP A 191 -2.50 17.50 -6.67
C ASP A 191 -3.81 16.78 -6.98
N LEU A 192 -4.24 15.84 -6.12
CA LEU A 192 -5.43 15.02 -6.32
C LEU A 192 -6.67 15.66 -5.71
N LYS A 193 -7.81 15.52 -6.40
CA LYS A 193 -9.13 15.92 -5.92
C LYS A 193 -10.10 14.78 -6.14
N VAL A 194 -10.70 14.28 -5.06
CA VAL A 194 -11.76 13.27 -5.16
C VAL A 194 -13.03 13.94 -5.68
N GLU A 195 -13.51 13.50 -6.82
CA GLU A 195 -14.73 14.00 -7.47
C GLU A 195 -15.94 13.17 -7.04
N LYS A 196 -15.77 11.86 -6.91
CA LYS A 196 -16.83 10.95 -6.51
C LYS A 196 -16.25 9.75 -5.77
N PHE A 197 -16.92 9.32 -4.73
CA PHE A 197 -16.61 8.09 -4.02
C PHE A 197 -17.89 7.40 -3.57
N THR A 198 -18.02 6.12 -3.86
CA THR A 198 -19.18 5.30 -3.48
C THR A 198 -18.74 3.95 -2.95
N ILE A 199 -19.41 3.49 -1.90
CA ILE A 199 -19.27 2.14 -1.37
C ILE A 199 -20.64 1.49 -1.37
N SER A 200 -20.76 0.24 -1.80
CA SER A 200 -22.01 -0.52 -1.76
C SER A 200 -22.48 -0.77 -0.32
N LYS A 201 -23.79 -1.00 -0.13
CA LYS A 201 -24.38 -1.24 1.20
C LYS A 201 -23.80 -2.43 1.94
N ASN A 202 -23.36 -3.46 1.21
CA ASN A 202 -22.70 -4.64 1.77
C ASN A 202 -21.18 -4.46 1.95
N GLU A 203 -20.65 -3.26 1.61
CA GLU A 203 -19.23 -2.89 1.72
C GLU A 203 -18.26 -3.78 0.92
N ASP A 204 -18.75 -4.49 -0.09
CA ASP A 204 -17.96 -5.39 -0.92
C ASP A 204 -17.49 -4.77 -2.24
N ARG A 205 -18.12 -3.67 -2.67
CA ARG A 205 -17.76 -2.93 -3.88
C ARG A 205 -17.56 -1.45 -3.59
N ALA A 206 -16.51 -0.86 -4.18
CA ALA A 206 -16.31 0.58 -4.16
C ALA A 206 -15.87 1.09 -5.53
N GLN A 207 -16.21 2.35 -5.79
CA GLN A 207 -15.76 3.10 -6.96
C GLN A 207 -15.34 4.50 -6.53
N MET A 208 -14.19 4.94 -7.07
CA MET A 208 -13.67 6.27 -6.81
C MET A 208 -13.25 6.94 -8.11
N GLN A 209 -13.56 8.23 -8.24
CA GLN A 209 -13.09 9.08 -9.33
C GLN A 209 -12.29 10.22 -8.73
N ILE A 210 -11.08 10.40 -9.24
CA ILE A 210 -10.14 11.44 -8.82
C ILE A 210 -9.75 12.23 -10.06
N SER A 211 -9.72 13.56 -9.98
CA SER A 211 -9.07 14.41 -10.96
C SER A 211 -7.69 14.84 -10.45
N ILE A 212 -6.73 15.02 -11.36
CA ILE A 212 -5.50 15.73 -11.04
C ILE A 212 -5.78 17.22 -11.22
N ALA A 213 -5.96 17.93 -10.09
CA ALA A 213 -6.40 19.32 -10.09
C ALA A 213 -5.26 20.33 -10.30
N LYS A 214 -4.00 19.91 -10.07
CA LYS A 214 -2.81 20.80 -10.10
C LYS A 214 -1.61 20.07 -10.71
N GLY A 215 -0.58 20.85 -11.00
CA GLY A 215 0.69 20.34 -11.49
C GLY A 215 0.71 20.06 -12.99
N ALA A 216 1.72 19.29 -13.41
CA ALA A 216 1.99 19.03 -14.83
C ALA A 216 0.92 18.16 -15.52
N TYR A 217 0.08 17.48 -14.76
CA TYR A 217 -0.93 16.54 -15.25
C TYR A 217 -2.36 17.01 -14.93
N ALA A 218 -2.53 18.31 -14.65
CA ALA A 218 -3.85 18.88 -14.37
C ALA A 218 -4.83 18.58 -15.51
N GLY A 219 -6.04 18.11 -15.16
CA GLY A 219 -7.07 17.69 -16.11
C GLY A 219 -7.11 16.17 -16.38
N ALA A 220 -6.11 15.40 -15.94
CA ALA A 220 -6.15 13.95 -16.03
C ALA A 220 -7.14 13.35 -15.04
N GLU A 221 -7.72 12.20 -15.42
CA GLU A 221 -8.72 11.46 -14.64
C GLU A 221 -8.17 10.11 -14.18
N LEU A 222 -8.45 9.76 -12.93
CA LEU A 222 -8.04 8.51 -12.29
C LEU A 222 -9.30 7.82 -11.77
N ASN A 223 -9.62 6.66 -12.31
CA ASN A 223 -10.79 5.87 -11.94
C ASN A 223 -10.36 4.60 -11.21
N PHE A 224 -11.09 4.25 -10.16
CA PHE A 224 -10.83 3.05 -9.36
C PHE A 224 -12.13 2.25 -9.23
N ILE A 225 -12.05 0.95 -9.50
CA ILE A 225 -13.14 0.00 -9.36
C ILE A 225 -12.61 -1.19 -8.58
N VAL A 226 -13.22 -1.47 -7.43
CA VAL A 226 -12.85 -2.64 -6.61
C VAL A 226 -14.09 -3.41 -6.19
N ASP A 227 -14.00 -4.75 -6.24
CA ASP A 227 -15.05 -5.66 -5.76
C ASP A 227 -14.39 -6.93 -5.19
N ARG A 228 -14.72 -7.27 -3.95
CA ARG A 228 -14.20 -8.48 -3.25
C ARG A 228 -15.21 -9.62 -3.18
N ASN A 229 -16.29 -9.53 -3.95
CA ASN A 229 -17.32 -10.55 -4.04
C ASN A 229 -17.88 -10.60 -5.47
N SER A 230 -16.99 -10.62 -6.44
CA SER A 230 -17.28 -10.66 -7.88
C SER A 230 -17.20 -12.10 -8.41
N ASP A 231 -17.79 -12.33 -9.58
CA ASP A 231 -17.65 -13.61 -10.31
C ASP A 231 -16.35 -13.71 -11.12
N ILE A 232 -15.66 -12.57 -11.31
CA ILE A 232 -14.40 -12.50 -12.07
C ILE A 232 -13.21 -12.28 -11.15
N ASP A 233 -12.02 -12.61 -11.63
CA ASP A 233 -10.73 -12.29 -11.01
C ASP A 233 -9.94 -11.41 -11.97
N VAL A 234 -9.84 -10.12 -11.66
CA VAL A 234 -9.18 -9.13 -12.50
C VAL A 234 -8.32 -8.19 -11.64
N ARG A 235 -7.17 -7.82 -12.19
CA ARG A 235 -6.27 -6.85 -11.59
C ARG A 235 -5.52 -6.14 -12.71
N THR A 236 -6.08 -5.04 -13.20
CA THR A 236 -5.58 -4.33 -14.38
C THR A 236 -5.40 -2.84 -14.13
N ILE A 237 -4.49 -2.25 -14.91
CA ILE A 237 -4.39 -0.80 -15.08
C ILE A 237 -4.56 -0.53 -16.56
N SER A 238 -5.58 0.24 -16.93
CA SER A 238 -5.85 0.66 -18.31
C SER A 238 -5.51 2.13 -18.48
N VAL A 239 -4.96 2.46 -19.64
CA VAL A 239 -4.56 3.81 -20.03
C VAL A 239 -5.36 4.22 -21.27
N GLU A 240 -6.04 5.34 -21.19
CA GLU A 240 -6.60 6.05 -22.33
C GLU A 240 -5.86 7.38 -22.48
N LEU A 241 -5.23 7.59 -23.63
CA LEU A 241 -4.53 8.83 -23.93
C LEU A 241 -5.40 9.72 -24.82
N ALA A 242 -5.48 11.01 -24.52
CA ALA A 242 -6.20 11.95 -25.39
C ALA A 242 -5.55 11.96 -26.79
N ARG A 243 -6.38 11.73 -27.80
CA ARG A 243 -5.94 11.67 -29.21
C ARG A 243 -5.88 13.07 -29.80
N SER A 244 -4.72 13.45 -30.31
CA SER A 244 -4.62 14.55 -31.25
C SER A 244 -4.42 14.03 -32.67
N THR A 245 -4.77 14.81 -33.67
CA THR A 245 -4.58 14.47 -35.10
C THR A 245 -3.11 14.24 -35.46
N GLU A 246 -2.18 14.74 -34.64
CA GLU A 246 -0.74 14.66 -34.86
C GLU A 246 -0.02 13.58 -34.03
N CYS A 247 -0.72 13.01 -33.04
CA CYS A 247 -0.16 11.97 -32.17
C CYS A 247 -1.20 10.84 -31.98
N PRO A 248 -1.18 9.78 -32.80
CA PRO A 248 -2.05 8.64 -32.63
C PRO A 248 -1.56 7.86 -31.39
N ALA A 249 -2.07 8.21 -30.22
CA ALA A 249 -1.84 7.45 -29.02
C ALA A 249 -2.71 6.19 -29.02
N SER A 250 -2.15 5.08 -28.63
CA SER A 250 -2.89 3.83 -28.49
C SER A 250 -3.26 3.61 -27.02
N ASP A 251 -4.54 3.35 -26.77
CA ASP A 251 -5.00 2.86 -25.47
C ASP A 251 -4.38 1.48 -25.22
N TYR A 252 -3.97 1.24 -23.96
CA TYR A 252 -3.40 -0.05 -23.58
C TYR A 252 -3.74 -0.40 -22.13
N SER A 253 -3.61 -1.68 -21.79
CA SER A 253 -3.79 -2.15 -20.42
C SER A 253 -2.71 -3.14 -20.03
N VAL A 254 -2.44 -3.23 -18.74
CA VAL A 254 -1.54 -4.22 -18.15
C VAL A 254 -2.28 -5.00 -17.07
N SER A 255 -2.08 -6.33 -17.05
CA SER A 255 -2.56 -7.17 -15.96
C SER A 255 -1.47 -7.30 -14.90
N LEU A 256 -1.76 -6.89 -13.67
CA LEU A 256 -0.86 -7.03 -12.53
C LEU A 256 -0.82 -8.47 -11.98
N ALA A 257 -1.79 -9.30 -12.38
CA ALA A 257 -1.83 -10.73 -12.10
C ALA A 257 -2.09 -11.47 -13.42
N PRO A 258 -1.09 -11.57 -14.32
CA PRO A 258 -1.27 -12.23 -15.59
C PRO A 258 -1.60 -13.71 -15.37
N HIS A 259 -2.49 -14.25 -16.23
CA HIS A 259 -2.90 -15.63 -16.22
C HIS A 259 -2.23 -16.37 -17.38
N ASN A 260 -1.98 -17.67 -17.21
CA ASN A 260 -1.56 -18.56 -18.28
C ASN A 260 -2.76 -18.94 -19.17
N GLU A 261 -2.49 -19.73 -20.21
CA GLU A 261 -3.52 -20.21 -21.14
C GLU A 261 -4.62 -21.06 -20.47
N ASN A 262 -4.36 -21.61 -19.28
CA ASN A 262 -5.30 -22.39 -18.48
C ASN A 262 -6.11 -21.53 -17.48
N GLY A 263 -5.91 -20.20 -17.47
CA GLY A 263 -6.57 -19.28 -16.54
C GLY A 263 -5.98 -19.28 -15.12
N GLU A 264 -4.79 -19.84 -14.93
CA GLU A 264 -4.09 -19.81 -13.64
C GLU A 264 -3.21 -18.57 -13.55
N VAL A 265 -3.18 -17.92 -12.37
CA VAL A 265 -2.33 -16.75 -12.14
C VAL A 265 -0.86 -17.13 -12.29
N ILE A 266 -0.19 -16.49 -13.23
CA ILE A 266 1.27 -16.57 -13.34
C ILE A 266 1.87 -15.72 -12.23
N HIS A 267 2.52 -16.35 -11.27
CA HIS A 267 3.30 -15.64 -10.26
C HIS A 267 4.56 -15.02 -10.90
N VAL A 268 4.40 -13.84 -11.49
CA VAL A 268 5.49 -13.13 -12.21
C VAL A 268 6.38 -12.36 -11.26
N SER A 269 6.00 -12.23 -9.99
CA SER A 269 6.68 -11.28 -9.15
C SER A 269 6.97 -11.81 -7.75
N ASP A 270 8.22 -11.62 -7.38
CA ASP A 270 8.72 -11.71 -6.01
C ASP A 270 8.36 -10.46 -5.20
N SER A 271 7.15 -9.90 -5.38
CA SER A 271 6.75 -8.62 -4.79
C SER A 271 6.91 -8.62 -3.27
N LEU A 272 6.50 -9.69 -2.60
CA LEU A 272 6.71 -9.87 -1.15
C LEU A 272 8.20 -9.94 -0.81
N GLU A 273 8.99 -10.72 -1.54
CA GLU A 273 10.41 -10.85 -1.32
C GLU A 273 11.14 -9.51 -1.55
N ASN A 274 10.80 -8.79 -2.61
CA ASN A 274 11.36 -7.48 -2.93
C ASN A 274 11.02 -6.44 -1.85
N GLU A 275 9.80 -6.46 -1.34
CA GLU A 275 9.34 -5.63 -0.24
C GLU A 275 10.15 -5.86 1.04
N HIS A 276 10.34 -7.12 1.46
CA HIS A 276 11.15 -7.46 2.64
C HIS A 276 12.61 -7.06 2.47
N LYS A 277 13.19 -7.34 1.30
CA LYS A 277 14.57 -6.92 0.97
C LYS A 277 14.72 -5.41 1.03
N PHE A 278 13.71 -4.67 0.57
CA PHE A 278 13.71 -3.21 0.64
C PHE A 278 13.64 -2.72 2.09
N PHE A 279 12.75 -3.28 2.91
CA PHE A 279 12.68 -2.95 4.34
C PHE A 279 14.02 -3.20 5.05
N LEU A 280 14.65 -4.34 4.83
CA LEU A 280 15.96 -4.63 5.42
C LEU A 280 17.08 -3.67 4.95
N LYS A 281 16.99 -3.15 3.72
CA LYS A 281 17.87 -2.06 3.26
C LYS A 281 17.63 -0.76 4.00
N LEU A 282 16.37 -0.42 4.28
CA LEU A 282 16.03 0.74 5.13
C LEU A 282 16.61 0.58 6.53
N MET A 283 16.43 -0.59 7.15
CA MET A 283 17.01 -0.92 8.47
C MET A 283 18.55 -0.84 8.47
N ALA A 284 19.19 -1.09 7.34
CA ALA A 284 20.65 -0.92 7.17
C ALA A 284 21.07 0.54 6.95
N GLY A 285 20.13 1.50 6.93
CA GLY A 285 20.39 2.93 6.74
C GLY A 285 20.41 3.39 5.28
N ALA A 286 20.00 2.54 4.34
CA ALA A 286 19.88 2.93 2.94
C ALA A 286 18.51 3.54 2.63
N CYS A 287 18.44 4.50 1.69
CA CYS A 287 17.19 5.01 1.13
C CYS A 287 16.20 5.60 2.15
N SER A 288 16.67 6.24 3.24
CA SER A 288 15.82 6.74 4.32
C SER A 288 14.73 7.74 3.87
N GLU A 289 15.03 8.60 2.89
CA GLU A 289 14.06 9.54 2.31
C GLU A 289 12.93 8.79 1.57
N TRP A 290 13.29 7.76 0.83
CA TRP A 290 12.33 6.90 0.14
C TRP A 290 11.40 6.17 1.12
N GLY A 291 11.94 5.69 2.24
CA GLY A 291 11.15 5.06 3.31
C GLY A 291 10.13 6.01 3.91
N ARG A 292 10.54 7.24 4.24
CA ARG A 292 9.60 8.28 4.74
C ARG A 292 8.51 8.62 3.73
N ARG A 293 8.87 8.75 2.45
CA ARG A 293 7.89 9.00 1.39
C ARG A 293 6.91 7.84 1.22
N ALA A 294 7.37 6.60 1.29
CA ALA A 294 6.51 5.40 1.20
C ALA A 294 5.51 5.34 2.37
N ALA A 295 5.95 5.63 3.60
CA ALA A 295 5.06 5.71 4.75
C ALA A 295 3.99 6.80 4.60
N GLN A 296 4.37 8.00 4.10
CA GLN A 296 3.43 9.07 3.83
C GLN A 296 2.43 8.68 2.74
N CYS A 297 2.88 8.08 1.64
CA CYS A 297 1.97 7.58 0.58
C CYS A 297 0.96 6.56 1.13
N ALA A 298 1.37 5.68 2.04
CA ALA A 298 0.46 4.72 2.66
C ALA A 298 -0.57 5.41 3.57
N ALA A 299 -0.17 6.44 4.32
CA ALA A 299 -1.10 7.24 5.12
C ALA A 299 -2.08 8.02 4.23
N ASP A 300 -1.61 8.59 3.13
CA ASP A 300 -2.44 9.32 2.17
C ASP A 300 -3.43 8.38 1.45
N ALA A 301 -3.02 7.13 1.16
CA ALA A 301 -3.94 6.11 0.64
C ALA A 301 -5.08 5.81 1.62
N VAL A 302 -4.79 5.71 2.93
CA VAL A 302 -5.84 5.54 3.96
C VAL A 302 -6.75 6.77 4.03
N LYS A 303 -6.20 8.00 3.97
CA LYS A 303 -7.00 9.22 3.94
C LYS A 303 -7.99 9.23 2.77
N LEU A 304 -7.52 8.88 1.56
CA LEU A 304 -8.40 8.77 0.38
C LEU A 304 -9.44 7.67 0.55
N ALA A 305 -9.04 6.49 1.04
CA ALA A 305 -9.95 5.35 1.23
C ALA A 305 -11.02 5.59 2.34
N THR A 306 -10.79 6.56 3.22
CA THR A 306 -11.70 6.89 4.34
C THR A 306 -12.38 8.25 4.19
N ILE A 307 -12.25 8.89 3.03
CA ILE A 307 -12.90 10.17 2.76
C ILE A 307 -14.43 10.00 2.76
N THR A 308 -15.11 10.83 3.51
CA THR A 308 -16.58 10.94 3.44
C THR A 308 -16.91 12.03 2.44
N THR A 309 -17.41 11.65 1.27
CA THR A 309 -18.03 12.66 0.40
C THR A 309 -19.31 13.12 1.09
N ALA A 310 -19.44 14.41 1.33
CA ALA A 310 -20.68 14.99 1.79
C ALA A 310 -21.78 14.52 0.81
N SER A 311 -22.79 13.85 1.35
CA SER A 311 -23.97 13.43 0.58
C SER A 311 -24.59 14.68 -0.05
N SER A 312 -24.49 14.79 -1.37
CA SER A 312 -25.16 15.81 -2.15
C SER A 312 -26.66 15.45 -2.29
#